data_481c183a657fef5ef20cf535ace7c5a2
#
_entry.id   481c183a657fef5ef20cf535ace7c5a2
#
_cell.length_a   1.000
_cell.length_b   1.000
_cell.length_c   1.000
_cell.angle_alpha   90.00
_cell.angle_beta   90.00
_cell.angle_gamma   90.00
#
_symmetry.space_group_name_H-M   'P 1'
#
loop_
_entity.id
_entity.type
_entity.pdbx_description
1 polymer ?
#
loop_
_entity_poly.entity_id
_entity_poly.type
_entity_poly.pdbx_seq_one_letter_code
_entity_poly.pdbx_strand_id
1 'polypeptide(L)'
;MIKMTFCGAARQVTGSCHLIELQDGYRILLDCGLYQGGDDEMADFNKSFPFKAETIDVVILSHGHIDHAGRLPMLVKKGFSGHIHCTHATRSLCSIMLMDSAMIQERDAQYQNNQLRKKGKSKKHYVEPLYTKDDVHKTMQLMVGHSYHSWFRVAKKTAVYFADAGHILGSASVTIKVRENGGEKFIGFTGD
;
A
#
# COMPACT_ATOMS: atom_id res chain seq x y z
N MET A 1 -7.71 -22.64 -5.82
CA MET A 1 -6.28 -22.60 -5.43
C MET A 1 -5.94 -21.18 -5.07
N ILE A 2 -5.27 -20.90 -3.94
CA ILE A 2 -4.77 -19.57 -3.61
C ILE A 2 -3.59 -19.28 -4.53
N LYS A 3 -3.59 -18.10 -5.16
CA LYS A 3 -2.50 -17.62 -6.00
C LYS A 3 -1.86 -16.40 -5.34
N MET A 4 -0.55 -16.35 -5.28
CA MET A 4 0.21 -15.19 -4.80
C MET A 4 1.07 -14.64 -5.93
N THR A 5 1.00 -13.32 -6.14
CA THR A 5 1.77 -12.59 -7.15
C THR A 5 2.59 -11.52 -6.45
N PHE A 6 3.90 -11.57 -6.63
CA PHE A 6 4.82 -10.56 -6.11
C PHE A 6 4.82 -9.38 -7.08
N CYS A 7 4.22 -8.28 -6.67
CA CYS A 7 4.07 -7.06 -7.45
C CYS A 7 5.15 -6.00 -7.14
N GLY A 8 6.06 -6.32 -6.23
CA GLY A 8 7.18 -5.49 -5.80
C GLY A 8 8.00 -6.21 -4.74
N ALA A 9 9.15 -5.66 -4.35
CA ALA A 9 10.13 -6.24 -3.42
C ALA A 9 10.52 -7.71 -3.76
N ALA A 10 10.52 -8.04 -5.05
CA ALA A 10 10.98 -9.33 -5.55
C ALA A 10 12.39 -9.17 -6.11
N ARG A 11 13.39 -9.72 -5.42
CA ARG A 11 14.83 -9.49 -5.66
C ARG A 11 15.27 -8.03 -5.43
N GLN A 12 14.49 -7.28 -4.67
CA GLN A 12 14.72 -5.87 -4.32
C GLN A 12 14.28 -5.66 -2.88
N VAL A 13 14.82 -4.64 -2.21
CA VAL A 13 14.54 -4.37 -0.80
C VAL A 13 13.26 -3.54 -0.64
N THR A 14 13.01 -2.56 -1.52
CA THR A 14 11.91 -1.59 -1.35
C THR A 14 10.75 -1.83 -2.29
N GLY A 15 9.59 -1.24 -2.00
CA GLY A 15 8.39 -1.33 -2.82
C GLY A 15 7.55 -2.56 -2.55
N SER A 16 7.45 -3.00 -1.28
CA SER A 16 6.66 -4.17 -0.87
C SER A 16 5.22 -4.09 -1.37
N CYS A 17 4.81 -5.08 -2.16
CA CYS A 17 3.48 -5.14 -2.73
C CYS A 17 3.19 -6.56 -3.24
N HIS A 18 2.28 -7.28 -2.58
CA HIS A 18 2.00 -8.68 -2.90
C HIS A 18 0.50 -8.91 -3.01
N LEU A 19 0.05 -9.42 -4.16
CA LEU A 19 -1.34 -9.70 -4.43
C LEU A 19 -1.65 -11.18 -4.12
N ILE A 20 -2.64 -11.44 -3.27
CA ILE A 20 -3.19 -12.76 -2.99
C ILE A 20 -4.59 -12.82 -3.59
N GLU A 21 -4.81 -13.80 -4.47
CA GLU A 21 -6.09 -14.09 -5.09
C GLU A 21 -6.63 -15.41 -4.52
N LEU A 22 -7.78 -15.35 -3.85
CA LEU A 22 -8.46 -16.51 -3.28
C LEU A 22 -9.30 -17.22 -4.34
N GLN A 23 -9.70 -18.46 -4.07
CA GLN A 23 -10.46 -19.28 -5.00
C GLN A 23 -11.85 -18.71 -5.34
N ASP A 24 -12.46 -17.98 -4.42
CA ASP A 24 -13.75 -17.30 -4.62
C ASP A 24 -13.63 -15.93 -5.32
N GLY A 25 -12.42 -15.58 -5.76
CA GLY A 25 -12.13 -14.32 -6.43
C GLY A 25 -11.79 -13.15 -5.50
N TYR A 26 -11.84 -13.34 -4.16
CA TYR A 26 -11.48 -12.29 -3.20
C TYR A 26 -9.97 -11.96 -3.30
N ARG A 27 -9.64 -10.67 -3.38
CA ARG A 27 -8.28 -10.18 -3.67
C ARG A 27 -7.76 -9.35 -2.50
N ILE A 28 -6.67 -9.82 -1.92
CA ILE A 28 -6.00 -9.22 -0.77
C ILE A 28 -4.68 -8.65 -1.24
N LEU A 29 -4.41 -7.38 -0.96
CA LEU A 29 -3.10 -6.79 -1.16
C LEU A 29 -2.36 -6.74 0.18
N LEU A 30 -1.18 -7.37 0.24
CA LEU A 30 -0.23 -7.24 1.35
C LEU A 30 0.75 -6.14 1.02
N ASP A 31 0.73 -5.07 1.80
CA ASP A 31 1.47 -3.83 1.59
C ASP A 31 1.21 -3.15 0.24
N CYS A 32 1.58 -1.90 0.13
CA CYS A 32 1.49 -1.11 -1.08
C CYS A 32 2.58 -0.02 -1.05
N GLY A 33 3.82 -0.46 -1.14
CA GLY A 33 5.00 0.35 -0.90
C GLY A 33 5.49 1.14 -2.09
N LEU A 34 6.18 2.25 -1.78
CA LEU A 34 6.90 3.05 -2.75
C LEU A 34 8.27 2.41 -3.00
N TYR A 35 8.66 2.25 -4.26
CA TYR A 35 10.02 1.88 -4.61
C TYR A 35 10.96 3.06 -4.35
N GLN A 36 12.04 2.80 -3.65
CA GLN A 36 13.10 3.75 -3.33
C GLN A 36 14.42 3.24 -3.92
N GLY A 37 14.83 3.82 -5.04
CA GLY A 37 16.06 3.49 -5.74
C GLY A 37 16.35 4.49 -6.84
N GLY A 38 17.61 4.55 -7.30
CA GLY A 38 18.08 5.46 -8.33
C GLY A 38 18.05 4.90 -9.75
N ASP A 39 17.48 3.72 -9.95
CA ASP A 39 17.50 3.05 -11.25
C ASP A 39 16.40 3.58 -12.16
N ASP A 40 16.79 4.10 -13.32
CA ASP A 40 15.87 4.61 -14.34
C ASP A 40 14.87 3.53 -14.83
N GLU A 41 15.27 2.26 -14.81
CA GLU A 41 14.41 1.12 -15.16
C GLU A 41 13.21 0.96 -14.23
N MET A 42 13.32 1.40 -12.98
CA MET A 42 12.25 1.32 -11.98
C MET A 42 11.47 2.64 -11.79
N ALA A 43 11.80 3.68 -12.57
CA ALA A 43 11.14 4.99 -12.47
C ALA A 43 9.62 4.92 -12.71
N ASP A 44 9.16 3.96 -13.50
CA ASP A 44 7.74 3.76 -13.80
C ASP A 44 7.01 2.85 -12.80
N PHE A 45 7.74 2.11 -11.95
CA PHE A 45 7.15 1.24 -10.93
C PHE A 45 6.18 1.99 -10.01
N ASN A 46 6.58 3.18 -9.56
CA ASN A 46 5.75 3.98 -8.67
C ASN A 46 4.52 4.61 -9.35
N LYS A 47 4.50 4.70 -10.69
CA LYS A 47 3.42 5.36 -11.45
C LYS A 47 2.26 4.44 -11.80
N SER A 48 2.43 3.11 -11.71
CA SER A 48 1.44 2.14 -12.13
C SER A 48 1.38 0.92 -11.21
N PHE A 49 0.29 0.16 -11.31
CA PHE A 49 0.16 -1.16 -10.70
C PHE A 49 0.01 -2.21 -11.79
N PRO A 50 0.52 -3.44 -11.60
CA PRO A 50 0.32 -4.54 -12.55
C PRO A 50 -1.09 -5.15 -12.45
N PHE A 51 -1.99 -4.51 -11.70
CA PHE A 51 -3.39 -4.87 -11.50
C PHE A 51 -4.27 -3.61 -11.50
N LYS A 52 -5.58 -3.80 -11.62
CA LYS A 52 -6.54 -2.70 -11.49
C LYS A 52 -6.87 -2.47 -10.01
N ALA A 53 -6.68 -1.25 -9.52
CA ALA A 53 -6.88 -0.88 -8.12
C ALA A 53 -8.32 -1.16 -7.62
N GLU A 54 -9.31 -0.90 -8.46
CA GLU A 54 -10.73 -1.14 -8.18
C GLU A 54 -11.08 -2.62 -7.98
N THR A 55 -10.19 -3.54 -8.34
CA THR A 55 -10.41 -4.99 -8.18
C THR A 55 -9.84 -5.55 -6.88
N ILE A 56 -9.20 -4.72 -6.06
CA ILE A 56 -8.69 -5.12 -4.75
C ILE A 56 -9.80 -4.96 -3.72
N ASP A 57 -10.08 -6.02 -2.96
CA ASP A 57 -11.14 -6.02 -1.96
C ASP A 57 -10.65 -5.45 -0.62
N VAL A 58 -9.39 -5.74 -0.25
CA VAL A 58 -8.82 -5.35 1.04
C VAL A 58 -7.31 -5.18 0.95
N VAL A 59 -6.76 -4.27 1.73
CA VAL A 59 -5.32 -4.15 1.97
C VAL A 59 -5.01 -4.55 3.41
N ILE A 60 -3.96 -5.34 3.60
CA ILE A 60 -3.37 -5.63 4.90
C ILE A 60 -1.99 -4.99 4.93
N LEU A 61 -1.79 -4.03 5.80
CA LEU A 61 -0.55 -3.27 5.91
C LEU A 61 0.24 -3.75 7.12
N SER A 62 1.47 -4.19 6.87
CA SER A 62 2.38 -4.69 7.92
C SER A 62 2.87 -3.58 8.83
N HIS A 63 3.33 -2.46 8.27
CA HIS A 63 3.85 -1.32 9.04
C HIS A 63 3.89 -0.02 8.22
N GLY A 64 4.32 1.08 8.85
CA GLY A 64 4.20 2.42 8.31
C GLY A 64 5.40 2.95 7.54
N HIS A 65 6.43 2.16 7.19
CA HIS A 65 7.49 2.65 6.32
C HIS A 65 7.00 2.97 4.92
N ILE A 66 7.67 3.90 4.25
CA ILE A 66 7.24 4.42 2.95
C ILE A 66 7.29 3.34 1.84
N ASP A 67 8.21 2.42 1.93
CA ASP A 67 8.37 1.28 1.02
C ASP A 67 7.39 0.13 1.28
N HIS A 68 6.52 0.26 2.30
CA HIS A 68 5.39 -0.63 2.59
C HIS A 68 4.02 0.06 2.45
N ALA A 69 3.92 1.37 2.71
CA ALA A 69 2.67 2.12 2.73
C ALA A 69 2.60 3.23 1.66
N GLY A 70 3.71 3.61 1.05
CA GLY A 70 3.87 4.87 0.32
C GLY A 70 3.03 5.02 -0.94
N ARG A 71 2.48 3.94 -1.53
CA ARG A 71 1.57 4.02 -2.68
C ARG A 71 0.09 3.82 -2.32
N LEU A 72 -0.26 3.70 -1.03
CA LEU A 72 -1.66 3.59 -0.60
C LEU A 72 -2.54 4.75 -1.11
N PRO A 73 -2.10 6.04 -1.03
CA PRO A 73 -2.93 7.12 -1.55
C PRO A 73 -3.10 7.08 -3.08
N MET A 74 -2.09 6.60 -3.81
CA MET A 74 -2.20 6.37 -5.23
C MET A 74 -3.16 5.22 -5.55
N LEU A 75 -3.18 4.15 -4.75
CA LEU A 75 -4.11 3.04 -4.90
C LEU A 75 -5.56 3.54 -4.77
N VAL A 76 -5.84 4.37 -3.76
CA VAL A 76 -7.15 5.00 -3.54
C VAL A 76 -7.49 5.96 -4.69
N LYS A 77 -6.57 6.83 -5.13
CA LYS A 77 -6.72 7.70 -6.30
C LYS A 77 -7.09 6.90 -7.57
N LYS A 78 -6.60 5.66 -7.70
CA LYS A 78 -6.87 4.77 -8.83
C LYS A 78 -8.12 3.88 -8.64
N GLY A 79 -8.97 4.14 -7.65
CA GLY A 79 -10.29 3.53 -7.51
C GLY A 79 -10.43 2.44 -6.44
N PHE A 80 -9.40 2.16 -5.63
CA PHE A 80 -9.57 1.30 -4.47
C PHE A 80 -10.53 1.94 -3.46
N SER A 81 -11.51 1.16 -3.00
CA SER A 81 -12.55 1.61 -2.06
C SER A 81 -12.76 0.65 -0.87
N GLY A 82 -11.96 -0.40 -0.77
CA GLY A 82 -11.98 -1.34 0.35
C GLY A 82 -11.34 -0.78 1.61
N HIS A 83 -11.24 -1.58 2.65
CA HIS A 83 -10.56 -1.20 3.89
C HIS A 83 -9.06 -1.53 3.85
N ILE A 84 -8.28 -0.71 4.56
CA ILE A 84 -6.85 -0.90 4.81
C ILE A 84 -6.70 -1.25 6.29
N HIS A 85 -6.41 -2.52 6.58
CA HIS A 85 -6.24 -3.01 7.95
C HIS A 85 -4.77 -2.95 8.36
N CYS A 86 -4.52 -2.35 9.52
CA CYS A 86 -3.17 -2.21 10.11
C CYS A 86 -3.29 -2.15 11.63
N THR A 87 -2.18 -2.03 12.35
CA THR A 87 -2.23 -1.73 13.79
C THR A 87 -2.64 -0.27 14.04
N HIS A 88 -3.13 0.03 15.25
CA HIS A 88 -3.47 1.41 15.63
C HIS A 88 -2.28 2.36 15.49
N ALA A 89 -1.09 1.93 15.90
CA ALA A 89 0.11 2.74 15.82
C ALA A 89 0.57 2.97 14.38
N THR A 90 0.52 1.94 13.52
CA THR A 90 0.79 2.06 12.08
C THR A 90 -0.17 3.06 11.43
N ARG A 91 -1.46 3.03 11.75
CA ARG A 91 -2.42 4.01 11.26
C ARG A 91 -2.05 5.44 11.62
N SER A 92 -1.67 5.66 12.89
CA SER A 92 -1.23 6.99 13.37
C SER A 92 0.04 7.46 12.67
N LEU A 93 1.03 6.57 12.51
CA LEU A 93 2.27 6.88 11.80
C LEU A 93 2.03 7.20 10.32
N CYS A 94 1.19 6.43 9.63
CA CYS A 94 0.81 6.68 8.23
C CYS A 94 0.15 8.04 8.04
N SER A 95 -0.63 8.53 9.02
CA SER A 95 -1.28 9.84 8.91
C SER A 95 -0.27 11.00 8.81
N ILE A 96 0.89 10.86 9.42
CA ILE A 96 1.97 11.85 9.38
C ILE A 96 2.84 11.63 8.14
N MET A 97 3.33 10.42 7.97
CA MET A 97 4.29 10.07 6.92
C MET A 97 3.72 10.24 5.51
N LEU A 98 2.48 9.78 5.26
CA LEU A 98 1.85 9.94 3.95
C LEU A 98 1.53 11.40 3.63
N MET A 99 1.15 12.19 4.65
CA MET A 99 0.89 13.63 4.48
C MET A 99 2.18 14.38 4.13
N ASP A 100 3.28 14.08 4.81
CA ASP A 100 4.59 14.67 4.52
C ASP A 100 5.04 14.29 3.11
N SER A 101 4.94 13.03 2.74
CA SER A 101 5.25 12.56 1.38
C SER A 101 4.42 13.26 0.31
N ALA A 102 3.12 13.47 0.52
CA ALA A 102 2.27 14.22 -0.42
C ALA A 102 2.72 15.68 -0.55
N MET A 103 3.05 16.32 0.57
CA MET A 103 3.54 17.71 0.56
C MET A 103 4.85 17.85 -0.22
N ILE A 104 5.78 16.93 -0.05
CA ILE A 104 7.05 16.90 -0.80
C ILE A 104 6.76 16.76 -2.29
N GLN A 105 5.96 15.75 -2.69
CA GLN A 105 5.63 15.50 -4.09
C GLN A 105 4.92 16.69 -4.76
N GLU A 106 3.97 17.34 -4.08
CA GLU A 106 3.28 18.54 -4.58
C GLU A 106 4.27 19.71 -4.79
N ARG A 107 5.19 19.93 -3.85
CA ARG A 107 6.23 20.99 -3.97
C ARG A 107 7.20 20.70 -5.10
N ASP A 108 7.64 19.47 -5.25
CA ASP A 108 8.55 19.04 -6.32
C ASP A 108 7.90 19.21 -7.69
N ALA A 109 6.65 18.77 -7.85
CA ALA A 109 5.88 18.98 -9.07
C ALA A 109 5.71 20.47 -9.39
N GLN A 110 5.38 21.29 -8.39
CA GLN A 110 5.26 22.73 -8.56
C GLN A 110 6.60 23.38 -8.99
N TYR A 111 7.69 22.99 -8.35
CA TYR A 111 9.03 23.48 -8.71
C TYR A 111 9.38 23.13 -10.16
N GLN A 112 9.23 21.86 -10.55
CA GLN A 112 9.51 21.39 -11.90
C GLN A 112 8.63 22.11 -12.94
N ASN A 113 7.35 22.29 -12.66
CA ASN A 113 6.40 22.96 -13.55
C ASN A 113 6.74 24.45 -13.71
N ASN A 114 7.21 25.12 -12.65
CA ASN A 114 7.71 26.48 -12.74
C ASN A 114 8.96 26.60 -13.65
N GLN A 115 9.86 25.63 -13.60
CA GLN A 115 11.02 25.56 -14.49
C GLN A 115 10.61 25.33 -15.95
N LEU A 116 9.66 24.41 -16.18
CA LEU A 116 9.12 24.15 -17.52
C LEU A 116 8.42 25.37 -18.10
N ARG A 117 7.65 26.10 -17.28
CA ARG A 117 6.99 27.35 -17.67
C ARG A 117 8.01 28.42 -18.07
N LYS A 118 9.10 28.61 -17.31
CA LYS A 118 10.19 29.54 -17.63
C LYS A 118 10.88 29.21 -18.97
N LYS A 119 10.92 27.91 -19.32
CA LYS A 119 11.45 27.39 -20.60
C LYS A 119 10.43 27.44 -21.74
N GLY A 120 9.27 28.07 -21.57
CA GLY A 120 8.23 28.17 -22.59
C GLY A 120 7.49 26.87 -22.92
N LYS A 121 7.60 25.82 -22.07
CA LYS A 121 6.90 24.56 -22.29
C LYS A 121 5.41 24.70 -21.96
N SER A 122 4.56 24.09 -22.78
CA SER A 122 3.11 24.08 -22.57
C SER A 122 2.71 23.15 -21.40
N LYS A 123 1.52 23.36 -20.84
CA LYS A 123 0.98 22.58 -19.70
C LYS A 123 0.96 21.07 -19.92
N LYS A 124 0.88 20.58 -21.17
CA LYS A 124 0.95 19.14 -21.50
C LYS A 124 2.25 18.46 -21.08
N HIS A 125 3.30 19.21 -20.77
CA HIS A 125 4.59 18.70 -20.30
C HIS A 125 4.74 18.80 -18.78
N TYR A 126 3.71 19.26 -18.08
CA TYR A 126 3.79 19.45 -16.63
C TYR A 126 3.74 18.08 -15.92
N VAL A 127 4.44 18.03 -14.80
CA VAL A 127 4.52 16.85 -13.94
C VAL A 127 3.41 16.93 -12.89
N GLU A 128 2.74 15.79 -12.65
CA GLU A 128 1.78 15.63 -11.57
C GLU A 128 2.39 14.81 -10.44
N PRO A 129 2.06 15.11 -9.18
CA PRO A 129 2.43 14.23 -8.07
C PRO A 129 1.72 12.88 -8.20
N LEU A 130 2.32 11.81 -7.69
CA LEU A 130 1.69 10.48 -7.67
C LEU A 130 0.32 10.54 -6.97
N TYR A 131 0.24 11.30 -5.88
CA TYR A 131 -0.96 11.59 -5.13
C TYR A 131 -0.86 12.93 -4.41
N THR A 132 -1.97 13.44 -3.95
CA THR A 132 -2.10 14.72 -3.25
C THR A 132 -2.48 14.51 -1.78
N LYS A 133 -2.49 15.60 -1.00
CA LYS A 133 -3.00 15.60 0.38
C LYS A 133 -4.46 15.13 0.47
N ASP A 134 -5.29 15.48 -0.51
CA ASP A 134 -6.68 15.03 -0.56
C ASP A 134 -6.80 13.50 -0.73
N ASP A 135 -5.89 12.91 -1.52
CA ASP A 135 -5.83 11.45 -1.67
C ASP A 135 -5.39 10.78 -0.37
N VAL A 136 -4.49 11.42 0.40
CA VAL A 136 -4.11 10.94 1.74
C VAL A 136 -5.30 11.01 2.70
N HIS A 137 -6.06 12.10 2.72
CA HIS A 137 -7.26 12.20 3.56
C HIS A 137 -8.27 11.09 3.26
N LYS A 138 -8.54 10.80 1.98
CA LYS A 138 -9.39 9.70 1.56
C LYS A 138 -8.84 8.35 2.02
N THR A 139 -7.53 8.14 1.90
CA THR A 139 -6.85 6.92 2.34
C THR A 139 -7.02 6.70 3.84
N MET A 140 -6.82 7.74 4.65
CA MET A 140 -6.98 7.65 6.11
C MET A 140 -8.40 7.30 6.56
N GLN A 141 -9.43 7.66 5.77
CA GLN A 141 -10.82 7.26 6.03
C GLN A 141 -11.05 5.75 5.82
N LEU A 142 -10.27 5.10 4.96
CA LEU A 142 -10.35 3.66 4.71
C LEU A 142 -9.50 2.84 5.68
N MET A 143 -8.62 3.46 6.47
CA MET A 143 -7.73 2.76 7.39
C MET A 143 -8.44 2.36 8.68
N VAL A 144 -8.37 1.07 9.01
CA VAL A 144 -8.93 0.45 10.22
C VAL A 144 -7.81 -0.08 11.09
N GLY A 145 -7.71 0.45 12.32
CA GLY A 145 -6.70 0.02 13.29
C GLY A 145 -7.16 -1.19 14.09
N HIS A 146 -6.24 -2.13 14.34
CA HIS A 146 -6.43 -3.34 15.14
C HIS A 146 -5.37 -3.44 16.24
N SER A 147 -5.72 -4.15 17.30
CA SER A 147 -4.77 -4.53 18.34
C SER A 147 -3.98 -5.77 17.92
N TYR A 148 -2.78 -5.92 18.48
CA TYR A 148 -2.01 -7.17 18.39
C TYR A 148 -2.72 -8.33 19.09
N HIS A 149 -2.34 -9.53 18.75
CA HIS A 149 -2.70 -10.79 19.41
C HIS A 149 -4.21 -11.10 19.40
N SER A 150 -4.95 -10.57 18.42
CA SER A 150 -6.36 -10.88 18.21
C SER A 150 -6.69 -11.11 16.74
N TRP A 151 -7.56 -12.11 16.51
CA TRP A 151 -8.08 -12.38 15.18
C TRP A 151 -9.21 -11.40 14.83
N PHE A 152 -9.14 -10.82 13.64
CA PHE A 152 -10.25 -10.04 13.08
C PHE A 152 -10.61 -10.53 11.69
N ARG A 153 -11.88 -10.38 11.30
CA ARG A 153 -12.36 -10.82 9.99
C ARG A 153 -12.26 -9.70 8.97
N VAL A 154 -11.78 -10.03 7.78
CA VAL A 154 -11.75 -9.14 6.61
C VAL A 154 -12.73 -9.60 5.53
N ALA A 155 -13.12 -10.88 5.55
CA ALA A 155 -14.17 -11.45 4.69
C ALA A 155 -14.84 -12.65 5.36
N LYS A 156 -15.90 -13.20 4.75
CA LYS A 156 -16.65 -14.35 5.31
C LYS A 156 -15.77 -15.56 5.64
N LYS A 157 -14.75 -15.81 4.80
CA LYS A 157 -13.86 -16.98 4.92
C LYS A 157 -12.42 -16.59 5.29
N THR A 158 -12.15 -15.32 5.58
CA THR A 158 -10.80 -14.80 5.78
C THR A 158 -10.70 -14.01 7.07
N ALA A 159 -9.74 -14.39 7.89
CA ALA A 159 -9.39 -13.68 9.12
C ALA A 159 -7.89 -13.37 9.13
N VAL A 160 -7.51 -12.31 9.83
CA VAL A 160 -6.15 -11.82 9.94
C VAL A 160 -5.77 -11.71 11.41
N TYR A 161 -4.51 -11.96 11.69
CA TYR A 161 -3.91 -11.82 13.02
C TYR A 161 -2.60 -11.03 12.89
N PHE A 162 -2.40 -10.07 13.78
CA PHE A 162 -1.17 -9.30 13.90
C PHE A 162 -0.39 -9.73 15.14
N ALA A 163 0.86 -10.11 14.95
CA ALA A 163 1.86 -10.25 16.01
C ALA A 163 2.86 -9.11 15.92
N ASP A 164 3.42 -8.67 17.04
CA ASP A 164 4.48 -7.66 17.05
C ASP A 164 5.71 -8.17 16.29
N ALA A 165 6.17 -7.41 15.32
CA ALA A 165 7.36 -7.76 14.52
C ALA A 165 8.66 -7.24 15.14
N GLY A 166 8.61 -6.30 16.09
CA GLY A 166 9.78 -5.75 16.78
C GLY A 166 10.65 -4.81 15.92
N HIS A 167 10.10 -4.30 14.82
CA HIS A 167 10.85 -3.47 13.85
C HIS A 167 10.67 -1.97 14.13
N ILE A 168 9.48 -1.43 13.92
CA ILE A 168 9.11 -0.04 14.28
C ILE A 168 7.80 -0.04 15.06
N LEU A 169 7.46 1.10 15.66
CA LEU A 169 6.21 1.25 16.40
C LEU A 169 5.01 0.88 15.50
N GLY A 170 4.27 -0.15 15.91
CA GLY A 170 3.12 -0.64 15.19
C GLY A 170 3.40 -1.70 14.14
N SER A 171 4.66 -2.08 13.90
CA SER A 171 5.01 -3.12 12.93
C SER A 171 4.42 -4.47 13.31
N ALA A 172 3.92 -5.20 12.32
CA ALA A 172 3.26 -6.48 12.52
C ALA A 172 3.74 -7.55 11.55
N SER A 173 4.06 -8.72 12.10
CA SER A 173 3.98 -9.96 11.33
C SER A 173 2.52 -10.32 11.14
N VAL A 174 2.14 -10.65 9.91
CA VAL A 174 0.76 -10.86 9.49
C VAL A 174 0.51 -12.34 9.27
N THR A 175 -0.52 -12.89 9.90
CA THR A 175 -1.03 -14.23 9.59
C THR A 175 -2.43 -14.09 8.99
N ILE A 176 -2.62 -14.58 7.77
CA ILE A 176 -3.92 -14.65 7.11
C ILE A 176 -4.41 -16.09 7.17
N LYS A 177 -5.58 -16.30 7.76
CA LYS A 177 -6.29 -17.57 7.76
C LYS A 177 -7.40 -17.55 6.73
N VAL A 178 -7.41 -18.53 5.83
CA VAL A 178 -8.41 -18.69 4.78
C VAL A 178 -9.08 -20.05 4.91
N ARG A 179 -10.42 -20.10 4.84
CA ARG A 179 -11.19 -21.36 4.79
C ARG A 179 -11.54 -21.69 3.35
N GLU A 180 -10.96 -22.77 2.82
CA GLU A 180 -11.22 -23.28 1.46
C GLU A 180 -11.34 -24.80 1.47
N ASN A 181 -12.26 -25.34 0.67
CA ASN A 181 -12.42 -26.79 0.44
C ASN A 181 -12.53 -27.62 1.74
N GLY A 182 -13.23 -27.09 2.75
CA GLY A 182 -13.45 -27.77 4.03
C GLY A 182 -12.26 -27.76 5.00
N GLY A 183 -11.15 -27.09 4.64
CA GLY A 183 -9.96 -26.93 5.46
C GLY A 183 -9.59 -25.47 5.73
N GLU A 184 -8.66 -25.27 6.64
CA GLU A 184 -8.03 -23.97 6.91
C GLU A 184 -6.62 -23.93 6.30
N LYS A 185 -6.29 -22.82 5.66
CA LYS A 185 -4.95 -22.52 5.17
C LYS A 185 -4.44 -21.26 5.84
N PHE A 186 -3.14 -21.22 6.10
CA PHE A 186 -2.47 -20.10 6.71
C PHE A 186 -1.39 -19.56 5.79
N ILE A 187 -1.35 -18.24 5.66
CA ILE A 187 -0.32 -17.51 4.93
C ILE A 187 0.35 -16.59 5.94
N GLY A 188 1.66 -16.74 6.13
CA GLY A 188 2.47 -15.86 6.97
C GLY A 188 3.22 -14.85 6.11
N PHE A 189 3.26 -13.60 6.58
CA PHE A 189 4.05 -12.52 6.01
C PHE A 189 4.75 -11.80 7.15
N THR A 190 6.07 -11.81 7.14
CA THR A 190 6.87 -11.29 8.26
C THR A 190 6.83 -9.75 8.33
N GLY A 191 6.63 -9.08 7.21
CA GLY A 191 7.05 -7.69 7.08
C GLY A 191 8.57 -7.59 7.16
N ASP A 192 9.03 -6.55 7.81
CA ASP A 192 10.45 -6.32 8.13
C ASP A 192 10.76 -6.66 9.57
#